data_42be14d695ed7a448d49cff03e965295
#
_entry.id   42be14d695ed7a448d49cff03e965295
#
_cell.length_a   1.000
_cell.length_b   1.000
_cell.length_c   1.000
_cell.angle_alpha   90.00
_cell.angle_beta   90.00
_cell.angle_gamma   90.00
#
_symmetry.space_group_name_H-M   'P 1'
#
loop_
_entity.id
_entity.type
_entity.pdbx_description
1 polymer ?
#
loop_
_entity_poly.entity_id
_entity_poly.type
_entity_poly.pdbx_seq_one_letter_code
_entity_poly.pdbx_strand_id
1 'polypeptide(L)'
;MARPYKTGLDYFELDCYLDEKIRLIQAEFGLKGFAVIVLLFKEIYGGQGYYMSWDKERLLLLVSENGIAEGDTNLIWEISQACVRRGIFSAELFEKYQILTSRGIQKRYFRAVARRGKVEAKKEYLLIKCTQKKVNVDNNSINADNNPVNVSKSTQRREEKRKEENTEAVASILEDDEDDGMDPMEAMRIWNERKKKQ
;
A
#
# COMPACT_ATOMS: atom_id res chain seq x y z
N MET A 1 -3.53 -22.70 -20.95
CA MET A 1 -2.81 -21.39 -20.93
C MET A 1 -2.74 -20.93 -19.49
N ALA A 2 -1.55 -20.56 -18.99
CA ALA A 2 -1.43 -19.98 -17.65
C ALA A 2 -2.08 -18.59 -17.63
N ARG A 3 -2.86 -18.31 -16.57
CA ARG A 3 -3.51 -17.01 -16.40
C ARG A 3 -2.43 -15.92 -16.27
N PRO A 4 -2.52 -14.79 -16.99
CA PRO A 4 -1.50 -13.74 -16.87
C PRO A 4 -1.39 -13.26 -15.42
N TYR A 5 -0.16 -12.99 -15.01
CA TYR A 5 0.15 -12.54 -13.65
C TYR A 5 -0.49 -11.18 -13.37
N LYS A 6 -1.41 -11.13 -12.41
CA LYS A 6 -2.10 -9.90 -12.01
C LYS A 6 -1.36 -9.25 -10.84
N THR A 7 -0.83 -8.06 -11.00
CA THR A 7 -0.13 -7.30 -9.95
C THR A 7 -1.11 -6.66 -8.98
N GLY A 8 -2.12 -5.96 -9.46
CA GLY A 8 -3.08 -5.22 -8.65
C GLY A 8 -4.07 -6.09 -7.84
N LEU A 9 -4.87 -5.44 -7.02
CA LEU A 9 -5.98 -6.02 -6.25
C LEU A 9 -7.32 -5.71 -6.93
N ASP A 10 -8.30 -6.59 -6.77
CA ASP A 10 -9.67 -6.37 -7.24
C ASP A 10 -10.48 -5.51 -6.27
N TYR A 11 -10.10 -5.49 -4.99
CA TYR A 11 -10.70 -4.71 -3.91
C TYR A 11 -9.65 -4.40 -2.86
N PHE A 12 -9.89 -3.36 -2.06
CA PHE A 12 -9.07 -3.01 -0.90
C PHE A 12 -9.98 -2.64 0.27
N GLU A 13 -9.46 -2.80 1.48
CA GLU A 13 -10.16 -2.46 2.71
C GLU A 13 -10.05 -0.94 2.97
N LEU A 14 -11.18 -0.33 3.31
CA LEU A 14 -11.25 1.06 3.78
C LEU A 14 -11.74 1.05 5.22
N ASP A 15 -10.93 1.58 6.13
CA ASP A 15 -11.26 1.62 7.55
C ASP A 15 -12.46 2.53 7.81
N CYS A 16 -13.39 2.08 8.65
CA CYS A 16 -14.53 2.91 9.09
C CYS A 16 -14.06 4.07 9.97
N TYR A 17 -12.97 3.90 10.71
CA TYR A 17 -12.33 4.94 11.50
C TYR A 17 -11.22 5.58 10.69
N LEU A 18 -11.48 6.80 10.20
CA LEU A 18 -10.50 7.52 9.40
C LEU A 18 -9.38 8.06 10.27
N ASP A 19 -8.14 7.87 9.83
CA ASP A 19 -6.94 8.50 10.39
C ASP A 19 -7.13 10.04 10.47
N GLU A 20 -6.57 10.66 11.50
CA GLU A 20 -6.59 12.11 11.69
C GLU A 20 -6.12 12.86 10.45
N LYS A 21 -5.09 12.37 9.76
CA LYS A 21 -4.57 12.96 8.52
C LYS A 21 -5.62 13.03 7.41
N ILE A 22 -6.41 11.96 7.25
CA ILE A 22 -7.51 11.91 6.27
C ILE A 22 -8.63 12.86 6.69
N ARG A 23 -8.96 12.91 7.98
CA ARG A 23 -9.96 13.84 8.51
C ARG A 23 -9.57 15.31 8.31
N LEU A 24 -8.28 15.64 8.42
CA LEU A 24 -7.77 16.97 8.14
C LEU A 24 -7.89 17.34 6.65
N ILE A 25 -7.64 16.40 5.73
CA ILE A 25 -7.90 16.63 4.29
C ILE A 25 -9.40 16.84 4.04
N GLN A 26 -10.23 16.04 4.69
CA GLN A 26 -11.69 16.20 4.57
C GLN A 26 -12.17 17.55 5.14
N ALA A 27 -11.57 18.03 6.21
CA ALA A 27 -11.89 19.35 6.78
C ALA A 27 -11.48 20.51 5.86
N GLU A 28 -10.34 20.37 5.14
CA GLU A 28 -9.79 21.39 4.26
C GLU A 28 -10.51 21.43 2.89
N PHE A 29 -10.80 20.26 2.31
CA PHE A 29 -11.33 20.11 0.95
C PHE A 29 -12.76 19.54 0.87
N GLY A 30 -13.40 19.32 2.01
CA GLY A 30 -14.72 18.72 2.08
C GLY A 30 -14.76 17.27 1.57
N LEU A 31 -15.94 16.85 1.11
CA LEU A 31 -16.13 15.51 0.55
C LEU A 31 -15.25 15.24 -0.70
N LYS A 32 -14.91 16.27 -1.46
CA LYS A 32 -13.99 16.12 -2.62
C LYS A 32 -12.61 15.64 -2.15
N GLY A 33 -12.09 16.13 -1.03
CA GLY A 33 -10.83 15.69 -0.46
C GLY A 33 -10.84 14.19 -0.15
N PHE A 34 -11.86 13.71 0.52
CA PHE A 34 -12.03 12.29 0.83
C PHE A 34 -12.19 11.44 -0.45
N ALA A 35 -13.03 11.88 -1.38
CA ALA A 35 -13.24 11.18 -2.65
C ALA A 35 -11.94 11.01 -3.45
N VAL A 36 -11.11 12.06 -3.52
CA VAL A 36 -9.80 12.01 -4.18
C VAL A 36 -8.86 11.02 -3.50
N ILE A 37 -8.80 10.97 -2.17
CA ILE A 37 -7.99 9.97 -1.44
C ILE A 37 -8.42 8.56 -1.80
N VAL A 38 -9.72 8.27 -1.79
CA VAL A 38 -10.26 6.94 -2.16
C VAL A 38 -9.92 6.60 -3.61
N LEU A 39 -10.03 7.57 -4.52
CA LEU A 39 -9.66 7.41 -5.91
C LEU A 39 -8.17 7.08 -6.07
N LEU A 40 -7.27 7.81 -5.40
CA LEU A 40 -5.84 7.53 -5.41
C LEU A 40 -5.53 6.14 -4.86
N PHE A 41 -6.17 5.71 -3.78
CA PHE A 41 -6.01 4.35 -3.26
C PHE A 41 -6.50 3.29 -4.25
N LYS A 42 -7.65 3.51 -4.90
CA LYS A 42 -8.16 2.63 -5.97
C LYS A 42 -7.12 2.44 -7.08
N GLU A 43 -6.53 3.54 -7.55
CA GLU A 43 -5.53 3.51 -8.61
C GLU A 43 -4.23 2.82 -8.16
N ILE A 44 -3.77 3.07 -6.93
CA ILE A 44 -2.58 2.42 -6.39
C ILE A 44 -2.81 0.91 -6.27
N TYR A 45 -3.88 0.50 -5.57
CA TYR A 45 -4.14 -0.92 -5.31
C TYR A 45 -4.54 -1.69 -6.58
N GLY A 46 -5.30 -1.06 -7.49
CA GLY A 46 -5.71 -1.66 -8.76
C GLY A 46 -4.58 -1.79 -9.77
N GLY A 47 -3.59 -0.90 -9.70
CA GLY A 47 -2.42 -0.89 -10.58
C GLY A 47 -1.26 -1.74 -10.06
N GLN A 48 -0.21 -1.11 -9.58
CA GLN A 48 0.99 -1.80 -9.05
C GLN A 48 0.79 -2.36 -7.63
N GLY A 49 -0.27 -1.96 -6.94
CA GLY A 49 -0.67 -2.44 -5.64
C GLY A 49 -0.02 -1.72 -4.47
N TYR A 50 1.24 -1.40 -4.52
CA TYR A 50 1.99 -0.80 -3.41
C TYR A 50 2.51 0.61 -3.70
N TYR A 51 2.45 1.10 -4.94
CA TYR A 51 2.79 2.45 -5.35
C TYR A 51 2.10 2.84 -6.65
N MET A 52 2.10 4.13 -6.97
CA MET A 52 1.69 4.69 -8.26
C MET A 52 2.62 5.85 -8.61
N SER A 53 3.09 5.92 -9.87
CA SER A 53 3.77 7.12 -10.37
C SER A 53 2.78 8.29 -10.39
N TRP A 54 3.23 9.48 -9.98
CA TRP A 54 2.37 10.63 -9.86
C TRP A 54 3.03 11.88 -10.42
N ASP A 55 2.64 12.20 -11.62
CA ASP A 55 3.02 13.39 -12.36
C ASP A 55 1.79 14.03 -13.02
N LYS A 56 1.99 15.11 -13.77
CA LYS A 56 0.90 15.80 -14.43
C LYS A 56 0.24 14.97 -15.53
N GLU A 57 1.00 14.10 -16.21
CA GLU A 57 0.47 13.22 -17.25
C GLU A 57 -0.43 12.15 -16.62
N ARG A 58 0.01 11.52 -15.53
CA ARG A 58 -0.81 10.56 -14.79
C ARG A 58 -2.09 11.19 -14.22
N LEU A 59 -2.01 12.44 -13.76
CA LEU A 59 -3.18 13.21 -13.34
C LEU A 59 -4.19 13.37 -14.47
N LEU A 60 -3.76 13.76 -15.67
CA LEU A 60 -4.64 13.90 -16.82
C LEU A 60 -5.31 12.59 -17.21
N LEU A 61 -4.55 11.49 -17.21
CA LEU A 61 -5.09 10.14 -17.44
C LEU A 61 -6.14 9.77 -16.38
N LEU A 62 -5.85 10.00 -15.11
CA LEU A 62 -6.78 9.72 -14.00
C LEU A 62 -8.09 10.52 -14.16
N VAL A 63 -8.02 11.79 -14.53
CA VAL A 63 -9.19 12.66 -14.77
C VAL A 63 -10.02 12.10 -15.93
N SER A 64 -9.38 11.76 -17.04
CA SER A 64 -10.02 11.21 -18.23
C SER A 64 -10.67 9.83 -17.96
N GLU A 65 -9.93 8.91 -17.34
CA GLU A 65 -10.37 7.54 -17.07
C GLU A 65 -11.55 7.48 -16.09
N ASN A 66 -11.69 8.44 -15.20
CA ASN A 66 -12.74 8.48 -14.17
C ASN A 66 -13.87 9.46 -14.47
N GLY A 67 -13.90 10.07 -15.66
CA GLY A 67 -14.95 11.01 -16.07
C GLY A 67 -15.05 12.25 -15.17
N ILE A 68 -13.92 12.73 -14.66
CA ILE A 68 -13.86 13.90 -13.79
C ILE A 68 -13.87 15.16 -14.66
N ALA A 69 -14.55 16.20 -14.19
CA ALA A 69 -14.58 17.48 -14.92
C ALA A 69 -13.16 18.10 -15.01
N GLU A 70 -12.80 18.60 -16.17
CA GLU A 70 -11.47 19.22 -16.40
C GLU A 70 -11.18 20.35 -15.41
N GLY A 71 -12.20 21.10 -14.97
CA GLY A 71 -12.08 22.14 -13.96
C GLY A 71 -11.61 21.67 -12.58
N ASP A 72 -11.75 20.38 -12.27
CA ASP A 72 -11.32 19.81 -10.99
C ASP A 72 -9.87 19.27 -11.03
N THR A 73 -9.18 19.31 -12.17
CA THR A 73 -7.80 18.80 -12.32
C THR A 73 -6.81 19.46 -11.35
N ASN A 74 -6.85 20.78 -11.25
CA ASN A 74 -5.99 21.53 -10.33
C ASN A 74 -6.30 21.19 -8.86
N LEU A 75 -7.58 21.02 -8.54
CA LEU A 75 -8.01 20.64 -7.19
C LEU A 75 -7.49 19.27 -6.80
N ILE A 76 -7.54 18.28 -7.72
CA ILE A 76 -7.01 16.93 -7.46
C ILE A 76 -5.49 16.99 -7.23
N TRP A 77 -4.77 17.78 -8.02
CA TRP A 77 -3.35 18.00 -7.82
C TRP A 77 -3.06 18.60 -6.44
N GLU A 78 -3.78 19.64 -6.05
CA GLU A 78 -3.64 20.32 -4.77
C GLU A 78 -3.92 19.36 -3.59
N ILE A 79 -5.01 18.58 -3.66
CA ILE A 79 -5.34 17.57 -2.66
C ILE A 79 -4.22 16.51 -2.57
N SER A 80 -3.68 16.04 -3.70
CA SER A 80 -2.60 15.07 -3.70
C SER A 80 -1.34 15.61 -3.01
N GLN A 81 -0.98 16.88 -3.26
CA GLN A 81 0.12 17.56 -2.58
C GLN A 81 -0.16 17.74 -1.07
N ALA A 82 -1.40 18.05 -0.69
CA ALA A 82 -1.79 18.12 0.70
C ALA A 82 -1.68 16.76 1.39
N CYS A 83 -2.01 15.66 0.71
CA CYS A 83 -1.83 14.29 1.22
C CYS A 83 -0.34 13.97 1.48
N VAL A 84 0.56 14.41 0.60
CA VAL A 84 2.02 14.26 0.81
C VAL A 84 2.47 15.09 2.02
N ARG A 85 2.11 16.38 2.08
CA ARG A 85 2.46 17.27 3.20
C ARG A 85 1.99 16.76 4.56
N ARG A 86 0.82 16.13 4.62
CA ARG A 86 0.23 15.57 5.85
C ARG A 86 0.73 14.14 6.15
N GLY A 87 1.59 13.56 5.31
CA GLY A 87 2.18 12.24 5.52
C GLY A 87 1.18 11.07 5.34
N ILE A 88 0.13 11.24 4.54
CA ILE A 88 -0.68 10.14 4.02
C ILE A 88 0.15 9.33 3.02
N PHE A 89 0.94 10.04 2.21
CA PHE A 89 1.97 9.47 1.35
C PHE A 89 3.36 9.89 1.81
N SER A 90 4.38 9.08 1.51
CA SER A 90 5.78 9.38 1.84
C SER A 90 6.28 10.57 1.03
N ALA A 91 6.65 11.67 1.70
CA ALA A 91 7.26 12.82 1.07
C ALA A 91 8.61 12.48 0.44
N GLU A 92 9.44 11.68 1.13
CA GLU A 92 10.76 11.25 0.64
C GLU A 92 10.69 10.53 -0.70
N LEU A 93 9.79 9.54 -0.82
CA LEU A 93 9.62 8.78 -2.07
C LEU A 93 8.93 9.61 -3.16
N PHE A 94 8.07 10.53 -2.76
CA PHE A 94 7.46 11.47 -3.70
C PHE A 94 8.50 12.44 -4.29
N GLU A 95 9.35 13.04 -3.47
CA GLU A 95 10.41 13.95 -3.94
C GLU A 95 11.44 13.25 -4.82
N LYS A 96 11.85 12.03 -4.43
CA LYS A 96 12.93 11.31 -5.12
C LYS A 96 12.49 10.61 -6.39
N TYR A 97 11.29 10.04 -6.40
CA TYR A 97 10.83 9.14 -7.47
C TYR A 97 9.48 9.55 -8.09
N GLN A 98 8.85 10.61 -7.62
CA GLN A 98 7.52 11.05 -8.04
C GLN A 98 6.50 9.91 -7.95
N ILE A 99 6.46 9.22 -6.80
CA ILE A 99 5.52 8.13 -6.54
C ILE A 99 4.68 8.39 -5.29
N LEU A 100 3.43 7.97 -5.33
CA LEU A 100 2.54 7.92 -4.17
C LEU A 100 2.57 6.52 -3.57
N THR A 101 3.02 6.44 -2.33
CA THR A 101 3.04 5.23 -1.50
C THR A 101 3.14 5.59 -0.03
N SER A 102 2.85 4.64 0.84
CA SER A 102 3.10 4.75 2.28
C SER A 102 3.32 3.37 2.91
N ARG A 103 3.85 3.32 4.14
CA ARG A 103 4.01 2.08 4.88
C ARG A 103 2.69 1.32 5.03
N GLY A 104 1.60 2.03 5.32
CA GLY A 104 0.26 1.44 5.44
C GLY A 104 -0.23 0.80 4.15
N ILE A 105 -0.05 1.48 3.00
CA ILE A 105 -0.39 0.94 1.68
C ILE A 105 0.41 -0.33 1.40
N GLN A 106 1.72 -0.30 1.65
CA GLN A 106 2.61 -1.44 1.41
C GLN A 106 2.26 -2.63 2.31
N LYS A 107 2.06 -2.40 3.61
CA LYS A 107 1.64 -3.45 4.55
C LYS A 107 0.34 -4.13 4.10
N ARG A 108 -0.70 -3.35 3.77
CA ARG A 108 -1.99 -3.89 3.29
C ARG A 108 -1.83 -4.67 1.99
N TYR A 109 -1.13 -4.12 1.01
CA TYR A 109 -0.90 -4.80 -0.26
C TYR A 109 -0.16 -6.12 -0.10
N PHE A 110 1.00 -6.13 0.57
CA PHE A 110 1.79 -7.34 0.74
C PHE A 110 1.07 -8.40 1.59
N ARG A 111 0.25 -7.99 2.57
CA ARG A 111 -0.65 -8.90 3.29
C ARG A 111 -1.68 -9.54 2.34
N ALA A 112 -2.33 -8.75 1.50
CA ALA A 112 -3.34 -9.25 0.56
C ALA A 112 -2.76 -10.22 -0.48
N VAL A 113 -1.52 -9.99 -0.94
CA VAL A 113 -0.85 -10.84 -1.94
C VAL A 113 0.03 -11.93 -1.34
N ALA A 114 0.10 -12.07 -0.02
CA ALA A 114 0.96 -13.07 0.66
C ALA A 114 0.72 -14.51 0.19
N ARG A 115 -0.50 -14.82 -0.24
CA ARG A 115 -0.87 -16.14 -0.78
C ARG A 115 -0.55 -16.31 -2.27
N ARG A 116 -0.13 -15.25 -2.97
CA ARG A 116 0.25 -15.31 -4.39
C ARG A 116 1.64 -15.95 -4.52
N GLY A 117 1.93 -16.58 -5.65
CA GLY A 117 3.16 -17.36 -5.86
C GLY A 117 4.43 -16.52 -5.92
N LYS A 118 4.41 -15.42 -6.67
CA LYS A 118 5.52 -14.47 -6.82
C LYS A 118 4.96 -13.06 -6.80
N VAL A 119 5.64 -12.16 -6.11
CA VAL A 119 5.34 -10.73 -6.11
C VAL A 119 6.65 -10.00 -6.38
N GLU A 120 6.68 -9.19 -7.43
CA GLU A 120 7.82 -8.37 -7.78
C GLU A 120 7.72 -7.02 -7.05
N ALA A 121 8.82 -6.57 -6.46
CA ALA A 121 8.87 -5.30 -5.78
C ALA A 121 10.23 -4.63 -5.98
N LYS A 122 10.24 -3.34 -6.29
CA LYS A 122 11.45 -2.53 -6.42
C LYS A 122 11.93 -2.14 -5.03
N LYS A 123 13.17 -2.50 -4.70
CA LYS A 123 13.79 -2.24 -3.39
C LYS A 123 13.78 -0.76 -3.02
N GLU A 124 14.03 0.09 -3.98
CA GLU A 124 14.10 1.54 -3.82
C GLU A 124 12.77 2.22 -3.44
N TYR A 125 11.63 1.54 -3.71
CA TYR A 125 10.29 2.03 -3.39
C TYR A 125 9.73 1.48 -2.08
N LEU A 126 10.46 0.52 -1.45
CA LEU A 126 10.00 -0.13 -0.24
C LEU A 126 10.30 0.70 1.01
N LEU A 127 9.26 0.94 1.81
CA LEU A 127 9.33 1.58 3.14
C LEU A 127 9.32 0.55 4.28
N ILE A 128 9.05 -0.73 3.96
CA ILE A 128 8.97 -1.83 4.91
C ILE A 128 10.01 -2.89 4.57
N LYS A 129 10.45 -3.64 5.59
CA LYS A 129 11.29 -4.81 5.37
C LYS A 129 10.40 -5.95 4.86
N CYS A 130 10.58 -6.33 3.59
CA CYS A 130 9.90 -7.49 3.03
C CYS A 130 10.67 -8.75 3.42
N THR A 131 10.27 -9.40 4.51
CA THR A 131 10.82 -10.71 4.96
C THR A 131 10.21 -11.90 4.21
N GLN A 132 9.26 -11.66 3.32
CA GLN A 132 8.60 -12.74 2.58
C GLN A 132 9.55 -13.33 1.53
N LYS A 133 9.89 -14.62 1.68
CA LYS A 133 10.71 -15.42 0.74
C LYS A 133 10.17 -15.46 -0.70
N LYS A 134 8.96 -14.96 -0.95
CA LYS A 134 8.27 -14.96 -2.25
C LYS A 134 8.24 -13.59 -2.94
N VAL A 135 8.72 -12.54 -2.29
CA VAL A 135 8.85 -11.21 -2.90
C VAL A 135 10.22 -11.14 -3.57
N ASN A 136 10.24 -11.19 -4.89
CA ASN A 136 11.44 -10.89 -5.65
C ASN A 136 11.68 -9.39 -5.60
N VAL A 137 12.64 -8.98 -4.78
CA VAL A 137 13.07 -7.59 -4.73
C VAL A 137 14.13 -7.42 -5.82
N ASP A 138 13.78 -6.70 -6.88
CA ASP A 138 14.73 -6.39 -7.94
C ASP A 138 15.84 -5.48 -7.39
N ASN A 139 17.01 -6.07 -7.18
CA ASN A 139 18.25 -5.35 -6.99
C ASN A 139 18.77 -4.97 -8.39
N ASN A 140 18.25 -3.95 -9.02
CA ASN A 140 18.77 -3.45 -10.28
C ASN A 140 20.05 -2.63 -10.02
N SER A 141 21.14 -3.33 -9.70
CA SER A 141 22.50 -2.87 -9.90
C SER A 141 23.20 -3.94 -10.71
N ILE A 142 23.39 -3.63 -11.99
CA ILE A 142 24.33 -4.20 -12.95
C ILE A 142 25.26 -5.27 -12.35
N ASN A 143 25.01 -6.54 -12.69
CA ASN A 143 26.05 -7.53 -12.96
C ASN A 143 25.42 -8.72 -13.69
N ALA A 144 25.96 -8.91 -14.90
CA ALA A 144 25.74 -10.08 -15.75
C ALA A 144 26.34 -11.34 -15.09
N ASP A 145 25.82 -12.48 -15.54
CA ASP A 145 26.34 -13.84 -15.38
C ASP A 145 26.12 -14.57 -14.05
N ASN A 146 25.16 -15.48 -14.08
CA ASN A 146 25.36 -16.93 -13.99
C ASN A 146 24.07 -17.69 -13.73
N ASN A 147 23.69 -18.47 -14.74
CA ASN A 147 22.71 -19.55 -14.64
C ASN A 147 23.38 -20.78 -14.00
N PRO A 148 22.72 -21.58 -13.15
CA PRO A 148 22.43 -22.92 -13.59
C PRO A 148 21.01 -23.43 -13.26
N VAL A 149 20.47 -24.08 -14.26
CA VAL A 149 19.39 -25.05 -14.28
C VAL A 149 19.51 -26.08 -13.16
N ASN A 150 18.41 -26.38 -12.43
CA ASN A 150 18.19 -27.74 -11.96
C ASN A 150 16.69 -28.12 -11.79
N VAL A 151 16.43 -29.37 -12.17
CA VAL A 151 15.21 -30.04 -12.49
C VAL A 151 14.59 -30.74 -11.27
N SER A 152 13.24 -30.66 -11.19
CA SER A 152 12.25 -31.62 -10.64
C SER A 152 12.53 -32.46 -9.37
N LYS A 153 11.60 -32.42 -8.41
CA LYS A 153 10.89 -33.60 -7.87
C LYS A 153 9.74 -33.28 -6.89
N SER A 154 8.59 -33.89 -7.18
CA SER A 154 7.48 -34.46 -6.38
C SER A 154 6.48 -33.54 -5.65
N THR A 155 5.21 -33.75 -6.00
CA THR A 155 4.05 -32.88 -5.82
C THR A 155 3.20 -33.15 -4.54
N GLN A 156 3.39 -34.21 -3.79
CA GLN A 156 2.44 -34.62 -2.73
C GLN A 156 2.79 -34.24 -1.29
N ARG A 157 4.06 -33.84 -1.01
CA ARG A 157 4.47 -33.39 0.33
C ARG A 157 4.33 -31.87 0.53
N ARG A 158 3.70 -31.21 -0.44
CA ARG A 158 3.69 -29.74 -0.61
C ARG A 158 2.50 -29.03 0.02
N GLU A 159 1.39 -29.72 0.30
CA GLU A 159 0.17 -29.06 0.77
C GLU A 159 0.08 -28.89 2.28
N GLU A 160 0.60 -29.80 3.07
CA GLU A 160 0.63 -29.68 4.54
C GLU A 160 1.67 -28.64 5.00
N LYS A 161 2.84 -28.64 4.39
CA LYS A 161 3.88 -27.64 4.65
C LYS A 161 3.49 -26.22 4.25
N ARG A 162 2.57 -26.06 3.29
CA ARG A 162 2.02 -24.77 2.87
C ARG A 162 1.08 -24.13 3.90
N LYS A 163 0.44 -24.91 4.75
CA LYS A 163 -0.47 -24.37 5.78
C LYS A 163 0.32 -23.83 6.98
N GLU A 164 1.37 -24.52 7.40
CA GLU A 164 2.22 -24.10 8.53
C GLU A 164 3.10 -22.90 8.17
N GLU A 165 3.74 -22.88 6.98
CA GLU A 165 4.54 -21.74 6.49
C GLU A 165 3.71 -20.47 6.25
N ASN A 166 2.39 -20.60 5.97
CA ASN A 166 1.51 -19.43 5.80
C ASN A 166 1.11 -18.79 7.14
N THR A 167 1.05 -19.56 8.22
CA THR A 167 0.71 -19.03 9.55
C THR A 167 1.92 -18.29 10.14
N GLU A 168 3.13 -18.80 9.97
CA GLU A 168 4.36 -18.14 10.40
C GLU A 168 4.67 -16.86 9.57
N ALA A 169 4.39 -16.86 8.27
CA ALA A 169 4.60 -15.68 7.41
C ALA A 169 3.63 -14.52 7.75
N VAL A 170 2.43 -14.82 8.22
CA VAL A 170 1.47 -13.80 8.68
C VAL A 170 1.86 -13.30 10.08
N ALA A 171 2.34 -14.18 10.97
CA ALA A 171 2.82 -13.81 12.29
C ALA A 171 4.04 -12.88 12.22
N SER A 172 5.03 -13.16 11.36
CA SER A 172 6.22 -12.31 11.19
C SER A 172 5.96 -10.91 10.61
N ILE A 173 4.79 -10.68 9.98
CA ILE A 173 4.35 -9.34 9.54
C ILE A 173 3.76 -8.57 10.72
N LEU A 174 3.28 -9.27 11.75
CA LEU A 174 2.61 -8.68 12.90
C LEU A 174 3.58 -8.37 14.06
N GLU A 175 4.78 -8.98 14.07
CA GLU A 175 5.76 -8.82 15.17
C GLU A 175 6.59 -7.51 15.07
N ASP A 176 6.57 -6.79 13.93
CA ASP A 176 7.25 -5.49 13.78
C ASP A 176 6.30 -4.29 14.02
N ASP A 177 5.12 -4.50 14.60
CA ASP A 177 4.21 -3.42 14.99
C ASP A 177 4.63 -2.81 16.34
N GLU A 178 5.73 -2.07 16.39
CA GLU A 178 5.78 -0.84 17.19
C GLU A 178 4.88 0.16 16.48
N ASP A 179 3.57 -0.10 16.54
CA ASP A 179 2.54 0.85 16.18
C ASP A 179 2.42 1.83 17.35
N ASP A 180 2.70 3.12 17.12
CA ASP A 180 2.29 4.23 17.98
C ASP A 180 0.74 4.36 18.07
N GLY A 181 0.01 3.37 17.62
CA GLY A 181 -1.43 3.20 17.74
C GLY A 181 -1.77 2.66 19.12
N MET A 182 -2.07 3.55 20.04
CA MET A 182 -2.67 3.25 21.33
C MET A 182 -3.79 2.21 21.14
N ASP A 183 -3.73 1.11 21.90
CA ASP A 183 -4.76 0.06 21.93
C ASP A 183 -6.15 0.73 21.99
N PRO A 184 -7.10 0.37 21.11
CA PRO A 184 -8.45 0.94 21.11
C PRO A 184 -9.14 0.90 22.48
N MET A 185 -8.83 -0.11 23.30
CA MET A 185 -9.33 -0.23 24.68
C MET A 185 -8.67 0.77 25.63
N GLU A 186 -7.41 1.09 25.41
CA GLU A 186 -6.66 2.10 26.18
C GLU A 186 -7.06 3.51 25.80
N ALA A 187 -7.26 3.78 24.52
CA ALA A 187 -7.83 5.02 24.02
C ALA A 187 -9.22 5.29 24.61
N MET A 188 -10.05 4.25 24.70
CA MET A 188 -11.38 4.32 25.30
C MET A 188 -11.36 4.56 26.81
N ARG A 189 -10.37 4.01 27.54
CA ARG A 189 -10.15 4.28 28.98
C ARG A 189 -9.76 5.74 29.21
N ILE A 190 -8.81 6.27 28.47
CA ILE A 190 -8.34 7.65 28.58
C ILE A 190 -9.49 8.63 28.25
N TRP A 191 -10.30 8.32 27.22
CA TRP A 191 -11.46 9.14 26.88
C TRP A 191 -12.52 9.16 28.00
N ASN A 192 -12.82 8.02 28.61
CA ASN A 192 -13.75 7.89 29.71
C ASN A 192 -13.23 8.58 30.99
N GLU A 193 -11.93 8.57 31.27
CA GLU A 193 -11.32 9.29 32.39
C GLU A 193 -11.38 10.80 32.22
N ARG A 194 -11.17 11.30 31.00
CA ARG A 194 -11.30 12.73 30.69
C ARG A 194 -12.74 13.23 30.84
N LYS A 195 -13.73 12.42 30.48
CA LYS A 195 -15.15 12.75 30.68
C LYS A 195 -15.59 12.81 32.15
N LYS A 196 -14.93 12.10 33.04
CA LYS A 196 -15.25 12.12 34.50
C LYS A 196 -14.67 13.33 35.24
N LYS A 197 -13.80 14.10 34.60
CA LYS A 197 -13.12 15.29 35.17
C LYS A 197 -13.73 16.62 34.67
N GLN A 198 -14.75 16.57 33.83
CA GLN A 198 -15.61 17.70 33.45
C GLN A 198 -17.00 17.59 34.14
#